data_2171aa28c10c396d6e2f584e285ce17a
#
_entry.id   2171aa28c10c396d6e2f584e285ce17a
#
_cell.length_a   1.000
_cell.length_b   1.000
_cell.length_c   1.000
_cell.angle_alpha   90.00
_cell.angle_beta   90.00
_cell.angle_gamma   90.00
#
_symmetry.space_group_name_H-M   'P 1'
#
loop_
_entity.id
_entity.type
_entity.pdbx_description
1 polymer ?
#
loop_
_entity_poly.entity_id
_entity_poly.type
_entity_poly.pdbx_seq_one_letter_code
_entity_poly.pdbx_strand_id
1 'polypeptide(L)'
;MTSTSTTPNLGYVKTHCDATSLDSNESVNRMNSIIETFNLIELPLESGLFQIIGNSSLEISIPSRPSNSTLRAHSNIYYMLTDLFPNKPQLAYNYLHSLDYTDDLHILVEGDSVDYYLFYDDGHVEHKILGHDYTAGEVPVITSPGTIASKALKLRHGKHGFAFIISVLTPEWSCDRCNIGAGQSFLDKYVGKEEWCTEEFLKELIGPNWKDNQIIQNQYAQ
;
A
#
# COMPACT_ATOMS: atom_id res chain seq x y z
N MET A 1 36.43 -25.32 -37.21
CA MET A 1 35.62 -24.10 -37.36
C MET A 1 35.12 -23.73 -35.97
N THR A 2 35.83 -22.85 -35.31
CA THR A 2 35.52 -22.39 -33.95
C THR A 2 34.73 -21.08 -34.05
N SER A 3 33.48 -21.13 -33.66
CA SER A 3 32.57 -19.96 -33.58
C SER A 3 32.85 -19.20 -32.30
N THR A 4 33.40 -17.99 -32.41
CA THR A 4 33.54 -17.02 -31.30
C THR A 4 32.26 -16.20 -31.19
N SER A 5 31.50 -16.43 -30.11
CA SER A 5 30.35 -15.61 -29.70
C SER A 5 30.86 -14.33 -29.02
N THR A 6 30.71 -13.20 -29.70
CA THR A 6 30.91 -11.87 -29.08
C THR A 6 29.59 -11.37 -28.48
N THR A 7 29.50 -11.37 -27.17
CA THR A 7 28.47 -10.66 -26.42
C THR A 7 28.68 -9.12 -26.55
N PRO A 8 27.64 -8.34 -26.89
CA PRO A 8 27.77 -6.89 -26.90
C PRO A 8 27.91 -6.33 -25.48
N ASN A 9 28.98 -5.58 -25.29
CA ASN A 9 29.26 -4.83 -24.06
C ASN A 9 28.28 -3.66 -23.98
N LEU A 10 27.21 -3.79 -23.20
CA LEU A 10 26.30 -2.71 -22.85
C LEU A 10 27.03 -1.79 -21.86
N GLY A 11 27.64 -0.74 -22.40
CA GLY A 11 28.25 0.31 -21.60
C GLY A 11 27.20 0.97 -20.68
N TYR A 12 27.30 0.71 -19.39
CA TYR A 12 26.54 1.45 -18.37
C TYR A 12 27.01 2.91 -18.37
N VAL A 13 26.18 3.80 -18.86
CA VAL A 13 26.35 5.23 -18.63
C VAL A 13 25.88 5.50 -17.20
N LYS A 14 26.85 5.65 -16.27
CA LYS A 14 26.58 6.24 -14.96
C LYS A 14 26.21 7.72 -15.16
N THR A 15 24.93 8.00 -15.30
CA THR A 15 24.43 9.35 -15.07
C THR A 15 24.35 9.54 -13.55
N HIS A 16 25.35 10.24 -12.97
CA HIS A 16 25.19 10.86 -11.68
C HIS A 16 24.08 11.93 -11.85
N CYS A 17 22.85 11.58 -11.49
CA CYS A 17 21.87 12.60 -11.16
C CYS A 17 22.25 13.14 -9.80
N ASP A 18 22.86 14.33 -9.76
CA ASP A 18 22.92 15.11 -8.54
C ASP A 18 21.49 15.29 -8.03
N ALA A 19 21.22 14.76 -6.85
CA ALA A 19 19.95 14.94 -6.16
C ALA A 19 19.84 16.40 -5.68
N THR A 20 19.55 17.32 -6.61
CA THR A 20 19.06 18.63 -6.24
C THR A 20 17.67 18.43 -5.65
N SER A 21 17.49 18.82 -4.38
CA SER A 21 16.17 18.89 -3.77
C SER A 21 15.25 19.64 -4.74
N LEU A 22 14.15 18.98 -5.18
CA LEU A 22 13.09 19.69 -5.87
C LEU A 22 12.64 20.84 -4.96
N ASP A 23 12.41 22.02 -5.52
CA ASP A 23 11.78 23.12 -4.78
C ASP A 23 10.47 22.56 -4.20
N SER A 24 10.17 22.81 -2.94
CA SER A 24 8.94 22.36 -2.29
C SER A 24 7.67 22.72 -3.09
N ASN A 25 7.70 23.80 -3.83
CA ASN A 25 6.65 24.22 -4.75
C ASN A 25 6.49 23.27 -5.96
N GLU A 26 7.58 22.71 -6.48
CA GLU A 26 7.53 21.78 -7.62
C GLU A 26 6.85 20.46 -7.22
N SER A 27 7.19 19.91 -6.06
CA SER A 27 6.55 18.72 -5.50
C SER A 27 5.07 18.91 -5.27
N VAL A 28 4.67 20.04 -4.65
CA VAL A 28 3.25 20.39 -4.43
C VAL A 28 2.51 20.52 -5.76
N ASN A 29 3.09 21.21 -6.75
CA ASN A 29 2.46 21.37 -8.06
C ASN A 29 2.30 20.02 -8.77
N ARG A 30 3.32 19.13 -8.70
CA ARG A 30 3.23 17.80 -9.30
C ARG A 30 2.15 16.96 -8.64
N MET A 31 2.12 16.90 -7.30
CA MET A 31 1.08 16.21 -6.54
C MET A 31 -0.32 16.72 -6.91
N ASN A 32 -0.54 18.03 -6.90
CA ASN A 32 -1.83 18.62 -7.25
C ASN A 32 -2.25 18.28 -8.68
N SER A 33 -1.30 18.31 -9.64
CA SER A 33 -1.58 17.90 -11.03
C SER A 33 -2.06 16.44 -11.12
N ILE A 34 -1.48 15.52 -10.34
CA ILE A 34 -1.93 14.12 -10.27
C ILE A 34 -3.33 14.04 -9.66
N ILE A 35 -3.56 14.72 -8.53
CA ILE A 35 -4.87 14.74 -7.84
C ILE A 35 -5.98 15.24 -8.79
N GLU A 36 -5.74 16.35 -9.47
CA GLU A 36 -6.70 16.95 -10.41
C GLU A 36 -6.93 16.06 -11.64
N THR A 37 -5.84 15.55 -12.25
CA THR A 37 -5.92 14.72 -13.46
C THR A 37 -6.73 13.46 -13.25
N PHE A 38 -6.54 12.80 -12.10
CA PHE A 38 -7.20 11.53 -11.79
C PHE A 38 -8.40 11.68 -10.85
N ASN A 39 -8.77 12.92 -10.46
CA ASN A 39 -9.88 13.21 -9.54
C ASN A 39 -9.78 12.42 -8.22
N LEU A 40 -8.59 12.42 -7.62
CA LEU A 40 -8.36 11.68 -6.37
C LEU A 40 -9.13 12.33 -5.22
N ILE A 41 -9.81 11.50 -4.42
CA ILE A 41 -10.55 11.91 -3.21
C ILE A 41 -10.02 11.15 -1.99
N GLU A 42 -10.29 11.64 -0.78
CA GLU A 42 -9.87 10.96 0.44
C GLU A 42 -10.53 9.59 0.57
N LEU A 43 -9.71 8.56 0.88
CA LEU A 43 -10.19 7.22 1.19
C LEU A 43 -10.64 7.18 2.66
N PRO A 44 -11.91 6.90 2.93
CA PRO A 44 -12.40 6.80 4.30
C PRO A 44 -11.68 5.69 5.09
N LEU A 45 -11.49 5.91 6.39
CA LEU A 45 -10.98 4.94 7.36
C LEU A 45 -9.54 4.47 7.14
N GLU A 46 -9.18 4.04 5.94
CA GLU A 46 -7.83 3.60 5.59
C GLU A 46 -6.87 4.75 5.38
N SER A 47 -7.39 5.95 5.05
CA SER A 47 -6.63 7.15 4.71
C SER A 47 -5.91 7.08 3.35
N GLY A 48 -5.21 8.19 2.98
CA GLY A 48 -4.70 8.39 1.64
C GLY A 48 -5.76 8.96 0.68
N LEU A 49 -5.39 9.12 -0.58
CA LEU A 49 -6.27 9.59 -1.65
C LEU A 49 -6.44 8.48 -2.68
N PHE A 50 -7.64 8.34 -3.25
CA PHE A 50 -7.90 7.28 -4.23
C PHE A 50 -8.87 7.69 -5.32
N GLN A 51 -8.86 6.91 -6.42
CA GLN A 51 -9.92 6.92 -7.44
C GLN A 51 -9.99 5.56 -8.12
N ILE A 52 -11.21 5.09 -8.38
CA ILE A 52 -11.42 3.83 -9.09
C ILE A 52 -10.99 3.99 -10.56
N ILE A 53 -10.15 3.07 -11.02
CA ILE A 53 -9.76 2.96 -12.44
C ILE A 53 -10.79 2.11 -13.18
N GLY A 54 -11.13 0.96 -12.61
CA GLY A 54 -12.07 0.02 -13.20
C GLY A 54 -11.99 -1.38 -12.61
N ASN A 55 -12.87 -2.24 -13.13
CA ASN A 55 -13.00 -3.63 -12.69
C ASN A 55 -12.91 -4.57 -13.90
N SER A 56 -12.54 -5.84 -13.65
CA SER A 56 -12.62 -6.90 -14.66
C SER A 56 -14.05 -7.10 -15.16
N SER A 57 -14.20 -7.45 -16.41
CA SER A 57 -15.49 -7.98 -16.94
C SER A 57 -15.68 -9.47 -16.62
N LEU A 58 -14.61 -10.18 -16.21
CA LEU A 58 -14.67 -11.58 -15.86
C LEU A 58 -15.15 -11.74 -14.41
N GLU A 59 -16.18 -12.57 -14.21
CA GLU A 59 -16.67 -12.95 -12.90
C GLU A 59 -16.08 -14.30 -12.47
N ILE A 60 -15.77 -14.43 -11.19
CA ILE A 60 -15.25 -15.65 -10.57
C ILE A 60 -16.07 -16.02 -9.34
N SER A 61 -16.18 -17.31 -9.07
CA SER A 61 -16.81 -17.83 -7.86
C SER A 61 -15.77 -17.90 -6.73
N ILE A 62 -16.15 -17.47 -5.53
CA ILE A 62 -15.32 -17.52 -4.34
C ILE A 62 -15.80 -18.68 -3.45
N PRO A 63 -14.96 -19.69 -3.16
CA PRO A 63 -15.38 -20.89 -2.43
C PRO A 63 -15.94 -20.61 -1.02
N SER A 64 -15.50 -19.54 -0.38
CA SER A 64 -15.94 -19.14 0.97
C SER A 64 -17.25 -18.35 1.01
N ARG A 65 -17.83 -18.02 -0.15
CA ARG A 65 -19.11 -17.32 -0.22
C ARG A 65 -20.28 -18.29 -0.41
N PRO A 66 -21.49 -17.90 0.02
CA PRO A 66 -22.70 -18.69 -0.30
C PRO A 66 -22.77 -19.00 -1.80
N SER A 67 -23.20 -20.22 -2.11
CA SER A 67 -23.40 -20.67 -3.50
C SER A 67 -24.20 -19.64 -4.28
N ASN A 68 -23.68 -19.17 -5.41
CA ASN A 68 -24.16 -18.16 -6.34
C ASN A 68 -23.67 -16.72 -6.15
N SER A 69 -22.80 -16.41 -5.21
CA SER A 69 -22.13 -15.11 -5.20
C SER A 69 -20.85 -15.14 -6.02
N THR A 70 -20.77 -14.30 -7.02
CA THR A 70 -19.58 -14.05 -7.82
C THR A 70 -18.96 -12.71 -7.46
N LEU A 71 -17.69 -12.56 -7.77
CA LEU A 71 -16.95 -11.30 -7.73
C LEU A 71 -16.26 -11.13 -9.08
N ARG A 72 -15.96 -9.91 -9.44
CA ARG A 72 -15.09 -9.65 -10.58
C ARG A 72 -13.67 -10.13 -10.28
N ALA A 73 -12.96 -10.58 -11.30
CA ALA A 73 -11.62 -11.14 -11.14
C ALA A 73 -10.61 -10.14 -10.54
N HIS A 74 -10.79 -8.85 -10.79
CA HIS A 74 -10.02 -7.79 -10.15
C HIS A 74 -10.75 -6.46 -10.13
N SER A 75 -10.31 -5.56 -9.23
CA SER A 75 -10.55 -4.11 -9.26
C SER A 75 -9.23 -3.36 -9.14
N ASN A 76 -9.17 -2.16 -9.71
CA ASN A 76 -7.97 -1.33 -9.70
C ASN A 76 -8.31 0.08 -9.26
N ILE A 77 -7.41 0.67 -8.47
CA ILE A 77 -7.51 2.06 -8.05
C ILE A 77 -6.19 2.79 -8.28
N TYR A 78 -6.26 4.09 -8.57
CA TYR A 78 -5.19 5.02 -8.25
C TYR A 78 -5.20 5.25 -6.74
N TYR A 79 -4.03 5.29 -6.14
CA TYR A 79 -3.87 5.53 -4.72
C TYR A 79 -2.69 6.45 -4.46
N MET A 80 -2.81 7.36 -3.49
CA MET A 80 -1.73 8.28 -3.15
C MET A 80 -1.61 8.46 -1.64
N LEU A 81 -0.37 8.36 -1.15
CA LEU A 81 0.02 8.86 0.18
C LEU A 81 0.74 10.20 0.01
N THR A 82 0.57 11.11 0.98
CA THR A 82 1.27 12.40 0.95
C THR A 82 1.38 13.04 2.34
N ASP A 83 2.49 13.73 2.61
CA ASP A 83 2.71 14.56 3.78
C ASP A 83 2.69 16.09 3.46
N LEU A 84 2.38 16.45 2.21
CA LEU A 84 2.36 17.84 1.73
C LEU A 84 1.12 18.65 2.17
N PHE A 85 0.18 18.02 2.89
CA PHE A 85 -0.95 18.71 3.52
C PHE A 85 -0.74 18.85 5.03
N PRO A 86 -0.21 20.00 5.54
CA PRO A 86 0.15 20.16 6.95
C PRO A 86 -1.01 19.92 7.93
N ASN A 87 -2.24 20.16 7.50
CA ASN A 87 -3.44 19.97 8.31
C ASN A 87 -4.04 18.55 8.19
N LYS A 88 -3.41 17.65 7.42
CA LYS A 88 -3.88 16.30 7.17
C LYS A 88 -2.73 15.28 7.24
N PRO A 89 -2.01 15.20 8.37
CA PRO A 89 -0.86 14.29 8.51
C PRO A 89 -1.24 12.82 8.33
N GLN A 90 -2.52 12.47 8.53
CA GLN A 90 -3.03 11.12 8.29
C GLN A 90 -2.86 10.66 6.85
N LEU A 91 -2.81 11.56 5.86
CA LEU A 91 -2.67 11.18 4.45
C LEU A 91 -1.29 10.57 4.11
N ALA A 92 -0.33 10.64 5.03
CA ALA A 92 0.95 9.92 4.91
C ALA A 92 0.85 8.43 5.29
N TYR A 93 -0.33 7.97 5.71
CA TYR A 93 -0.57 6.58 6.15
C TYR A 93 -1.65 5.91 5.31
N ASN A 94 -1.51 4.60 5.16
CA ASN A 94 -2.61 3.69 4.92
C ASN A 94 -2.74 2.84 6.18
N TYR A 95 -3.78 3.12 6.98
CA TYR A 95 -3.94 2.53 8.28
C TYR A 95 -4.19 1.02 8.23
N LEU A 96 -3.87 0.35 9.33
CA LEU A 96 -3.94 -1.10 9.46
C LEU A 96 -5.30 -1.65 9.03
N HIS A 97 -5.27 -2.56 8.06
CA HIS A 97 -6.43 -3.29 7.58
C HIS A 97 -6.04 -4.65 7.00
N SER A 98 -7.02 -5.52 6.81
CA SER A 98 -6.88 -6.78 6.08
C SER A 98 -8.03 -6.96 5.09
N LEU A 99 -7.79 -7.78 4.07
CA LEU A 99 -8.77 -8.12 3.04
C LEU A 99 -8.94 -9.65 3.02
N ASP A 100 -10.14 -10.12 3.35
CA ASP A 100 -10.41 -11.55 3.31
C ASP A 100 -10.55 -12.04 1.87
N TYR A 101 -9.79 -13.08 1.51
CA TYR A 101 -9.80 -13.71 0.18
C TYR A 101 -9.50 -12.76 -0.99
N THR A 102 -8.73 -11.69 -0.73
CA THR A 102 -8.34 -10.71 -1.75
C THR A 102 -6.89 -10.36 -1.59
N ASP A 103 -6.06 -10.73 -2.55
CA ASP A 103 -4.70 -10.25 -2.64
C ASP A 103 -4.70 -8.80 -3.10
N ASP A 104 -3.83 -7.99 -2.49
CA ASP A 104 -3.65 -6.59 -2.86
C ASP A 104 -2.23 -6.36 -3.34
N LEU A 105 -2.11 -6.02 -4.61
CA LEU A 105 -0.86 -5.73 -5.29
C LEU A 105 -0.67 -4.21 -5.40
N HIS A 106 0.32 -3.67 -4.74
CA HIS A 106 0.71 -2.26 -4.86
C HIS A 106 1.91 -2.08 -5.78
N ILE A 107 1.80 -1.13 -6.71
CA ILE A 107 2.85 -0.77 -7.68
C ILE A 107 3.17 0.70 -7.50
N LEU A 108 4.39 1.05 -7.09
CA LEU A 108 4.82 2.44 -7.05
C LEU A 108 5.04 2.95 -8.48
N VAL A 109 4.31 4.01 -8.82
CA VAL A 109 4.40 4.67 -10.14
C VAL A 109 5.36 5.85 -10.09
N GLU A 110 5.21 6.69 -9.05
CA GLU A 110 5.98 7.94 -8.93
C GLU A 110 6.02 8.39 -7.46
N GLY A 111 7.07 9.12 -7.10
CA GLY A 111 7.20 9.75 -5.79
C GLY A 111 8.21 9.06 -4.89
N ASP A 112 8.03 9.24 -3.59
CA ASP A 112 8.90 8.71 -2.56
C ASP A 112 8.55 7.26 -2.21
N SER A 113 9.51 6.56 -1.61
CA SER A 113 9.32 5.18 -1.17
C SER A 113 8.32 5.10 -0.01
N VAL A 114 7.71 3.92 0.18
CA VAL A 114 6.71 3.65 1.21
C VAL A 114 7.15 2.47 2.05
N ASP A 115 7.18 2.66 3.37
CA ASP A 115 7.33 1.56 4.31
C ASP A 115 6.05 0.70 4.31
N TYR A 116 6.21 -0.60 4.17
CA TYR A 116 5.15 -1.57 4.03
C TYR A 116 5.27 -2.61 5.14
N TYR A 117 4.33 -2.62 6.08
CA TYR A 117 4.29 -3.49 7.25
C TYR A 117 3.24 -4.56 7.06
N LEU A 118 3.64 -5.84 7.14
CA LEU A 118 2.78 -7.01 7.04
C LEU A 118 2.77 -7.76 8.37
N PHE A 119 1.58 -8.16 8.81
CA PHE A 119 1.33 -8.86 10.07
C PHE A 119 0.56 -10.14 9.76
N TYR A 120 1.22 -11.27 9.86
CA TYR A 120 0.66 -12.57 9.49
C TYR A 120 -0.06 -13.27 10.63
N ASP A 121 -1.06 -14.08 10.31
CA ASP A 121 -1.88 -14.77 11.29
C ASP A 121 -1.11 -15.79 12.15
N ASP A 122 0.01 -16.29 11.68
CA ASP A 122 0.90 -17.16 12.46
C ASP A 122 1.79 -16.40 13.47
N GLY A 123 1.72 -15.07 13.45
CA GLY A 123 2.41 -14.17 14.38
C GLY A 123 3.77 -13.66 13.90
N HIS A 124 4.23 -14.02 12.68
CA HIS A 124 5.39 -13.34 12.13
C HIS A 124 5.02 -12.00 11.49
N VAL A 125 6.01 -11.14 11.29
CA VAL A 125 5.85 -9.81 10.71
C VAL A 125 6.93 -9.59 9.65
N GLU A 126 6.62 -8.76 8.66
CA GLU A 126 7.58 -8.34 7.65
C GLU A 126 7.55 -6.83 7.50
N HIS A 127 8.72 -6.24 7.28
CA HIS A 127 8.88 -4.87 6.83
C HIS A 127 9.55 -4.88 5.47
N LYS A 128 8.89 -4.29 4.47
CA LYS A 128 9.37 -4.14 3.10
C LYS A 128 9.32 -2.66 2.71
N ILE A 129 10.06 -2.30 1.68
CA ILE A 129 10.04 -0.94 1.15
C ILE A 129 9.56 -1.00 -0.30
N LEU A 130 8.42 -0.41 -0.55
CA LEU A 130 7.90 -0.18 -1.90
C LEU A 130 8.61 1.05 -2.46
N GLY A 131 9.49 0.88 -3.45
CA GLY A 131 10.33 1.95 -3.93
C GLY A 131 11.16 1.57 -5.16
N HIS A 132 12.02 2.49 -5.59
CA HIS A 132 12.83 2.33 -6.80
C HIS A 132 14.35 2.29 -6.55
N ASP A 133 14.80 2.39 -5.29
CA ASP A 133 16.21 2.17 -4.97
C ASP A 133 16.49 0.66 -4.79
N TYR A 134 16.62 -0.04 -5.91
CA TYR A 134 16.88 -1.48 -5.92
C TYR A 134 18.23 -1.84 -5.28
N THR A 135 19.15 -0.89 -5.19
CA THR A 135 20.45 -1.11 -4.54
C THR A 135 20.33 -1.07 -3.02
N ALA A 136 19.35 -0.36 -2.48
CA ALA A 136 18.97 -0.36 -1.08
C ALA A 136 17.99 -1.48 -0.70
N GLY A 137 17.64 -2.35 -1.65
CA GLY A 137 16.71 -3.47 -1.42
C GLY A 137 15.22 -3.09 -1.56
N GLU A 138 14.92 -1.90 -2.08
CA GLU A 138 13.54 -1.53 -2.38
C GLU A 138 12.99 -2.33 -3.57
N VAL A 139 11.68 -2.50 -3.62
CA VAL A 139 11.01 -3.20 -4.71
C VAL A 139 9.85 -2.35 -5.25
N PRO A 140 9.64 -2.31 -6.58
CA PRO A 140 8.61 -1.47 -7.19
C PRO A 140 7.21 -2.06 -7.05
N VAL A 141 7.10 -3.32 -6.60
CA VAL A 141 5.84 -4.05 -6.46
C VAL A 141 5.86 -4.88 -5.18
N ILE A 142 4.80 -4.76 -4.38
CA ILE A 142 4.57 -5.61 -3.19
C ILE A 142 3.16 -6.17 -3.27
N THR A 143 3.02 -7.46 -2.95
CA THR A 143 1.73 -8.12 -2.77
C THR A 143 1.49 -8.38 -1.29
N SER A 144 0.33 -7.96 -0.78
CA SER A 144 -0.20 -8.37 0.51
C SER A 144 -1.15 -9.54 0.28
N PRO A 145 -0.85 -10.73 0.80
CA PRO A 145 -1.71 -11.90 0.62
C PRO A 145 -3.01 -11.75 1.44
N GLY A 146 -4.13 -11.95 0.78
CA GLY A 146 -5.45 -11.89 1.42
C GLY A 146 -5.64 -12.99 2.47
N THR A 147 -6.49 -12.73 3.45
CA THR A 147 -6.88 -13.65 4.54
C THR A 147 -5.79 -13.88 5.59
N ILE A 148 -4.52 -14.04 5.19
CA ILE A 148 -3.44 -14.48 6.10
C ILE A 148 -2.57 -13.33 6.62
N ALA A 149 -2.73 -12.11 6.09
CA ALA A 149 -1.97 -10.95 6.55
C ALA A 149 -2.83 -9.69 6.64
N SER A 150 -2.60 -8.90 7.69
CA SER A 150 -2.98 -7.48 7.74
C SER A 150 -1.81 -6.64 7.29
N LYS A 151 -2.09 -5.44 6.76
CA LYS A 151 -1.06 -4.51 6.32
C LYS A 151 -1.30 -3.09 6.82
N ALA A 152 -0.22 -2.33 6.92
CA ALA A 152 -0.23 -0.88 7.06
C ALA A 152 0.92 -0.28 6.24
N LEU A 153 0.71 0.92 5.71
CA LEU A 153 1.72 1.63 4.93
C LEU A 153 2.00 3.00 5.56
N LYS A 154 3.25 3.44 5.43
CA LYS A 154 3.68 4.77 5.86
C LYS A 154 4.59 5.37 4.78
N LEU A 155 4.25 6.58 4.33
CA LEU A 155 5.11 7.33 3.42
C LEU A 155 6.47 7.58 4.08
N ARG A 156 7.55 7.27 3.39
CA ARG A 156 8.91 7.63 3.82
C ARG A 156 9.19 9.08 3.48
N HIS A 157 9.87 9.74 4.41
CA HIS A 157 10.28 11.12 4.18
C HIS A 157 11.33 11.17 3.07
N GLY A 158 11.02 11.83 1.97
CA GLY A 158 11.85 11.95 0.79
C GLY A 158 11.75 13.33 0.16
N LYS A 159 12.12 13.44 -1.10
CA LYS A 159 12.15 14.73 -1.80
C LYS A 159 10.83 15.12 -2.46
N HIS A 160 9.92 14.18 -2.66
CA HIS A 160 8.67 14.41 -3.38
C HIS A 160 7.51 14.74 -2.43
N GLY A 161 7.50 14.21 -1.20
CA GLY A 161 6.44 14.37 -0.23
C GLY A 161 5.14 13.64 -0.60
N PHE A 162 5.18 12.76 -1.60
CA PHE A 162 4.06 11.90 -1.98
C PHE A 162 4.55 10.59 -2.60
N ALA A 163 3.69 9.57 -2.56
CA ALA A 163 3.83 8.32 -3.31
C ALA A 163 2.56 8.07 -4.10
N PHE A 164 2.66 8.00 -5.43
CA PHE A 164 1.56 7.66 -6.33
C PHE A 164 1.64 6.19 -6.71
N ILE A 165 0.59 5.44 -6.39
CA ILE A 165 0.54 3.98 -6.38
C ILE A 165 -0.64 3.52 -7.24
N ILE A 166 -0.50 2.38 -7.91
CA ILE A 166 -1.63 1.61 -8.42
C ILE A 166 -1.84 0.43 -7.48
N SER A 167 -3.07 0.28 -6.96
CA SER A 167 -3.49 -0.93 -6.23
C SER A 167 -4.37 -1.79 -7.13
N VAL A 168 -4.07 -3.09 -7.14
CA VAL A 168 -4.80 -4.13 -7.87
C VAL A 168 -5.28 -5.17 -6.87
N LEU A 169 -6.58 -5.28 -6.73
CA LEU A 169 -7.24 -6.21 -5.83
C LEU A 169 -7.76 -7.42 -6.59
N THR A 170 -7.38 -8.62 -6.20
CA THR A 170 -7.75 -9.87 -6.86
C THR A 170 -8.22 -10.91 -5.83
N PRO A 171 -9.52 -11.28 -5.82
CA PRO A 171 -10.67 -10.69 -6.53
C PRO A 171 -10.92 -9.22 -6.19
N GLU A 172 -11.91 -8.60 -6.89
CA GLU A 172 -12.28 -7.20 -6.66
C GLU A 172 -12.56 -6.91 -5.18
N TRP A 173 -12.39 -5.65 -4.79
CA TRP A 173 -12.74 -5.16 -3.47
C TRP A 173 -14.25 -5.32 -3.19
N SER A 174 -14.57 -5.71 -1.96
CA SER A 174 -15.94 -5.63 -1.45
C SER A 174 -15.93 -5.33 0.04
N CYS A 175 -16.90 -4.52 0.46
CA CYS A 175 -16.95 -4.01 1.83
C CYS A 175 -17.10 -5.11 2.90
N ASP A 176 -17.74 -6.22 2.58
CA ASP A 176 -17.93 -7.35 3.49
C ASP A 176 -16.67 -8.18 3.74
N ARG A 177 -15.55 -7.82 3.09
CA ARG A 177 -14.25 -8.51 3.21
C ARG A 177 -13.13 -7.60 3.68
N CYS A 178 -13.41 -6.33 3.90
CA CYS A 178 -12.42 -5.38 4.40
C CYS A 178 -12.55 -5.24 5.92
N ASN A 179 -11.48 -5.54 6.64
CA ASN A 179 -11.38 -5.42 8.09
C ASN A 179 -10.39 -4.30 8.41
N ILE A 180 -10.85 -3.23 9.09
CA ILE A 180 -10.04 -2.03 9.35
C ILE A 180 -9.77 -1.88 10.83
N GLY A 181 -8.50 -1.56 11.16
CA GLY A 181 -8.01 -1.30 12.50
C GLY A 181 -7.82 -2.56 13.33
N ALA A 182 -7.51 -2.38 14.59
CA ALA A 182 -7.30 -3.45 15.57
C ALA A 182 -7.41 -2.91 17.01
N GLY A 183 -7.35 -3.79 17.99
CA GLY A 183 -7.37 -3.48 19.41
C GLY A 183 -6.24 -4.16 20.18
N GLN A 184 -6.44 -4.34 21.48
CA GLN A 184 -5.41 -4.88 22.38
C GLN A 184 -4.90 -6.26 21.95
N SER A 185 -5.75 -7.15 21.43
CA SER A 185 -5.34 -8.48 20.96
C SER A 185 -4.30 -8.45 19.84
N PHE A 186 -4.30 -7.41 19.01
CA PHE A 186 -3.28 -7.21 17.99
C PHE A 186 -1.94 -6.82 18.63
N LEU A 187 -1.95 -5.92 19.61
CA LEU A 187 -0.73 -5.56 20.35
C LEU A 187 -0.16 -6.77 21.09
N ASP A 188 -1.01 -7.53 21.80
CA ASP A 188 -0.58 -8.73 22.54
C ASP A 188 0.09 -9.75 21.62
N LYS A 189 -0.30 -9.79 20.36
CA LYS A 189 0.23 -10.72 19.36
C LYS A 189 1.54 -10.26 18.76
N TYR A 190 1.71 -8.96 18.48
CA TYR A 190 2.80 -8.45 17.62
C TYR A 190 3.83 -7.57 18.34
N VAL A 191 3.55 -7.01 19.52
CA VAL A 191 4.56 -6.24 20.27
C VAL A 191 5.78 -7.10 20.56
N GLY A 192 6.98 -6.58 20.23
CA GLY A 192 8.25 -7.24 20.47
C GLY A 192 8.61 -8.37 19.48
N LYS A 193 7.84 -8.56 18.40
CA LYS A 193 8.18 -9.55 17.36
C LYS A 193 9.42 -9.15 16.57
N GLU A 194 9.58 -7.87 16.31
CA GLU A 194 10.75 -7.24 15.72
C GLU A 194 11.06 -5.96 16.49
N GLU A 195 12.25 -5.38 16.29
CA GLU A 195 12.68 -4.18 16.99
C GLU A 195 11.73 -2.98 16.78
N TRP A 196 11.16 -2.87 15.57
CA TRP A 196 10.20 -1.82 15.24
C TRP A 196 8.77 -2.07 15.76
N CYS A 197 8.44 -3.29 16.20
CA CYS A 197 7.12 -3.64 16.74
C CYS A 197 6.94 -3.18 18.19
N THR A 198 7.04 -1.86 18.41
CA THR A 198 6.72 -1.26 19.71
C THR A 198 5.23 -0.99 19.83
N GLU A 199 4.72 -0.97 21.06
CA GLU A 199 3.30 -0.68 21.31
C GLU A 199 2.89 0.67 20.72
N GLU A 200 3.74 1.69 20.90
CA GLU A 200 3.50 3.04 20.38
C GLU A 200 3.40 3.05 18.85
N PHE A 201 4.36 2.41 18.18
CA PHE A 201 4.38 2.37 16.72
C PHE A 201 3.22 1.55 16.13
N LEU A 202 2.86 0.43 16.74
CA LEU A 202 1.70 -0.35 16.29
C LEU A 202 0.39 0.42 16.47
N LYS A 203 0.23 1.20 17.55
CA LYS A 203 -0.90 2.11 17.72
C LYS A 203 -0.92 3.22 16.65
N GLU A 204 0.24 3.75 16.27
CA GLU A 204 0.36 4.71 15.17
C GLU A 204 -0.14 4.12 13.84
N LEU A 205 0.24 2.87 13.52
CA LEU A 205 -0.21 2.18 12.32
C LEU A 205 -1.71 1.84 12.32
N ILE A 206 -2.30 1.57 13.49
CA ILE A 206 -3.75 1.39 13.64
C ILE A 206 -4.49 2.73 13.49
N GLY A 207 -3.87 3.82 13.97
CA GLY A 207 -4.39 5.18 13.88
C GLY A 207 -5.75 5.36 14.55
N PRO A 208 -6.68 6.12 13.93
CA PRO A 208 -8.00 6.41 14.50
C PRO A 208 -8.90 5.18 14.59
N ASN A 209 -8.50 4.06 13.97
CA ASN A 209 -9.29 2.84 13.91
C ASN A 209 -9.02 1.89 15.10
N TRP A 210 -8.49 2.42 16.20
CA TRP A 210 -8.31 1.65 17.43
C TRP A 210 -9.65 1.17 17.98
N LYS A 211 -9.73 -0.12 18.34
CA LYS A 211 -10.94 -0.73 18.89
C LYS A 211 -10.62 -1.68 20.04
N ASP A 212 -11.23 -1.42 21.18
CA ASP A 212 -11.24 -2.35 22.29
C ASP A 212 -12.25 -3.47 22.04
N ASN A 213 -11.78 -4.71 21.93
CA ASN A 213 -12.58 -5.94 21.92
C ASN A 213 -13.68 -6.07 20.86
N GLN A 214 -13.61 -5.34 19.74
CA GLN A 214 -14.55 -5.53 18.63
C GLN A 214 -13.86 -6.17 17.43
N ILE A 215 -14.38 -7.32 17.01
CA ILE A 215 -14.22 -7.80 15.64
C ILE A 215 -14.83 -6.71 14.75
N ILE A 216 -14.03 -6.19 13.83
CA ILE A 216 -14.44 -5.07 12.99
C ILE A 216 -15.57 -5.53 12.09
N GLN A 217 -16.79 -5.20 12.46
CA GLN A 217 -17.91 -5.30 11.55
C GLN A 217 -17.82 -4.15 10.54
N ASN A 218 -17.95 -4.52 9.31
CA ASN A 218 -18.00 -3.76 8.08
C ASN A 218 -18.46 -2.29 8.23
N GLN A 219 -17.52 -1.34 8.19
CA GLN A 219 -17.80 0.08 8.34
C GLN A 219 -18.22 0.77 7.03
N TYR A 220 -18.16 0.06 5.90
CA TYR A 220 -18.58 0.54 4.58
C TYR A 220 -20.05 0.20 4.25
N ALA A 221 -20.78 -0.39 5.18
CA ALA A 221 -22.18 -0.81 4.98
C ALA A 221 -23.22 0.29 5.28
N GLN A 222 -22.84 1.58 5.11
CA GLN A 222 -23.80 2.69 5.20
C GLN A 222 -23.96 3.40 3.88
#